data_245a3b29814c6cf2689c4b24840b5d9c
#
_entry.id   245a3b29814c6cf2689c4b24840b5d9c
#
_cell.length_a   1.000
_cell.length_b   1.000
_cell.length_c   1.000
_cell.angle_alpha   90.00
_cell.angle_beta   90.00
_cell.angle_gamma   90.00
#
_symmetry.space_group_name_H-M   'P 1'
#
loop_
_entity.id
_entity.type
_entity.pdbx_description
1 polymer ?
#
loop_
_entity_poly.entity_id
_entity_poly.type
_entity_poly.pdbx_seq_one_letter_code
_entity_poly.pdbx_strand_id
1 'polypeptide(L)'
;MLRNSWAALMLFAGLIHGALAAGDHMVIFTRTGGFDDIRDAVEMAITDRGMVVNNVAHVGEMLERTGKDLGDTRQIFLKAEALEFCSAVVSRKMMEADPDNIVFCPYVISVYVAPEKPNEVRVAYRKPQIAGSPASQRALKEVDELLSGIIKEALK
;
A
#
# COMPACT_ATOMS: atom_id res chain seq x y z
N MET A 1 -13.06 4.09 71.07
CA MET A 1 -11.86 4.35 70.24
C MET A 1 -12.06 3.64 68.88
N LEU A 2 -12.65 4.32 67.92
CA LEU A 2 -12.86 3.82 66.58
C LEU A 2 -11.78 4.39 65.66
N ARG A 3 -10.94 3.50 65.06
CA ARG A 3 -9.98 3.87 64.05
C ARG A 3 -10.60 3.60 62.68
N ASN A 4 -10.99 4.69 61.98
CA ASN A 4 -11.40 4.64 60.57
C ASN A 4 -10.16 4.53 59.69
N SER A 5 -9.99 3.37 59.04
CA SER A 5 -9.01 3.16 57.97
C SER A 5 -9.71 3.44 56.62
N TRP A 6 -9.39 4.57 56.01
CA TRP A 6 -9.78 4.86 54.64
C TRP A 6 -8.76 4.25 53.68
N ALA A 7 -9.14 3.15 53.03
CA ALA A 7 -8.38 2.59 51.95
C ALA A 7 -8.65 3.41 50.67
N ALA A 8 -7.64 4.16 50.23
CA ALA A 8 -7.68 4.85 48.95
C ALA A 8 -7.55 3.83 47.81
N LEU A 9 -8.62 3.62 47.07
CA LEU A 9 -8.66 2.81 45.86
C LEU A 9 -8.11 3.62 44.68
N MET A 10 -6.83 3.45 44.34
CA MET A 10 -6.26 4.05 43.12
C MET A 10 -6.81 3.31 41.90
N LEU A 11 -7.74 3.95 41.16
CA LEU A 11 -8.13 3.54 39.82
C LEU A 11 -6.96 3.81 38.86
N PHE A 12 -6.26 2.79 38.44
CA PHE A 12 -5.35 2.84 37.30
C PHE A 12 -6.22 2.88 36.03
N ALA A 13 -6.46 4.07 35.50
CA ALA A 13 -7.01 4.25 34.17
C ALA A 13 -5.94 3.89 33.15
N GLY A 14 -5.95 2.65 32.70
CA GLY A 14 -5.12 2.18 31.58
C GLY A 14 -5.49 2.96 30.32
N LEU A 15 -4.60 3.83 29.83
CA LEU A 15 -4.68 4.45 28.52
C LEU A 15 -4.61 3.35 27.46
N ILE A 16 -5.75 2.95 26.95
CA ILE A 16 -5.82 2.14 25.74
C ILE A 16 -5.37 3.05 24.60
N HIS A 17 -4.10 2.93 24.20
CA HIS A 17 -3.64 3.50 22.94
C HIS A 17 -4.34 2.70 21.82
N GLY A 18 -5.45 3.23 21.33
CA GLY A 18 -6.07 2.75 20.10
C GLY A 18 -5.02 2.89 19.01
N ALA A 19 -4.54 1.77 18.47
CA ALA A 19 -3.84 1.76 17.21
C ALA A 19 -4.77 2.47 16.22
N LEU A 20 -4.35 3.66 15.74
CA LEU A 20 -4.98 4.28 14.57
C LEU A 20 -4.81 3.26 13.45
N ALA A 21 -5.87 2.53 13.14
CA ALA A 21 -5.92 1.70 11.96
C ALA A 21 -5.59 2.63 10.78
N ALA A 22 -4.45 2.42 10.13
CA ALA A 22 -4.20 2.95 8.81
C ALA A 22 -5.46 2.58 8.01
N GLY A 23 -6.20 3.60 7.53
CA GLY A 23 -7.55 3.39 7.01
C GLY A 23 -7.56 2.28 5.97
N ASP A 24 -8.68 1.55 5.88
CA ASP A 24 -8.91 0.37 5.03
C ASP A 24 -8.78 0.65 3.50
N HIS A 25 -8.06 1.71 3.13
CA HIS A 25 -7.87 2.20 1.75
C HIS A 25 -6.53 1.82 1.12
N MET A 26 -5.59 1.27 1.89
CA MET A 26 -4.28 0.81 1.38
C MET A 26 -3.85 -0.48 2.06
N VAL A 27 -3.07 -1.27 1.32
CA VAL A 27 -2.38 -2.46 1.85
C VAL A 27 -0.89 -2.23 1.72
N ILE A 28 -0.14 -2.45 2.80
CA ILE A 28 1.29 -2.26 2.87
C ILE A 28 1.95 -3.55 3.34
N PHE A 29 2.93 -4.03 2.58
CA PHE A 29 3.84 -5.11 2.95
C PHE A 29 5.22 -4.53 3.17
N THR A 30 5.99 -5.14 4.07
CA THR A 30 7.36 -4.72 4.36
C THR A 30 8.32 -5.89 4.20
N ARG A 31 9.53 -5.60 3.67
CA ARG A 31 10.62 -6.57 3.55
C ARG A 31 11.94 -5.88 3.82
N THR A 32 12.82 -6.53 4.58
CA THR A 32 14.21 -6.11 4.69
C THR A 32 14.96 -6.56 3.45
N GLY A 33 15.71 -5.64 2.78
CA GLY A 33 16.46 -5.95 1.57
C GLY A 33 16.81 -4.72 0.75
N GLY A 34 17.42 -4.93 -0.40
CA GLY A 34 17.72 -3.89 -1.38
C GLY A 34 16.44 -3.40 -2.08
N PHE A 35 16.35 -2.09 -2.28
CA PHE A 35 15.21 -1.51 -3.00
C PHE A 35 15.10 -2.07 -4.43
N ASP A 36 16.22 -2.08 -5.16
CA ASP A 36 16.25 -2.49 -6.56
C ASP A 36 15.87 -3.98 -6.71
N ASP A 37 16.38 -4.84 -5.83
CA ASP A 37 16.07 -6.28 -5.83
C ASP A 37 14.56 -6.52 -5.60
N ILE A 38 13.97 -5.82 -4.65
CA ILE A 38 12.55 -5.97 -4.33
C ILE A 38 11.67 -5.36 -5.42
N ARG A 39 12.06 -4.22 -5.98
CA ARG A 39 11.38 -3.58 -7.10
C ARG A 39 11.36 -4.49 -8.32
N ASP A 40 12.50 -5.09 -8.66
CA ASP A 40 12.63 -6.01 -9.78
C ASP A 40 11.85 -7.30 -9.55
N ALA A 41 11.81 -7.81 -8.32
CA ALA A 41 10.97 -8.96 -7.95
C ALA A 41 9.47 -8.65 -8.12
N VAL A 42 9.02 -7.42 -7.82
CA VAL A 42 7.64 -7.01 -8.06
C VAL A 42 7.33 -6.95 -9.57
N GLU A 43 8.23 -6.37 -10.36
CA GLU A 43 8.06 -6.34 -11.82
C GLU A 43 8.04 -7.75 -12.42
N MET A 44 8.93 -8.63 -11.97
CA MET A 44 8.94 -10.04 -12.38
C MET A 44 7.63 -10.74 -12.02
N ALA A 45 7.12 -10.57 -10.80
CA ALA A 45 5.85 -11.18 -10.38
C ALA A 45 4.63 -10.65 -11.17
N ILE A 46 4.69 -9.44 -11.74
CA ILE A 46 3.71 -8.91 -12.68
C ILE A 46 3.84 -9.59 -14.04
N THR A 47 5.05 -9.66 -14.59
CA THR A 47 5.33 -10.17 -15.93
C THR A 47 5.14 -11.68 -16.04
N ASP A 48 5.47 -12.44 -15.00
CA ASP A 48 5.25 -13.90 -14.94
C ASP A 48 3.76 -14.28 -15.00
N ARG A 49 2.88 -13.33 -14.67
CA ARG A 49 1.42 -13.48 -14.86
C ARG A 49 0.92 -13.02 -16.23
N GLY A 50 1.83 -12.77 -17.18
CA GLY A 50 1.50 -12.33 -18.55
C GLY A 50 1.01 -10.88 -18.63
N MET A 51 1.28 -10.06 -17.62
CA MET A 51 0.99 -8.62 -17.64
C MET A 51 2.25 -7.83 -18.01
N VAL A 52 2.05 -6.58 -18.45
CA VAL A 52 3.13 -5.68 -18.84
C VAL A 52 3.08 -4.45 -17.94
N VAL A 53 4.22 -4.05 -17.39
CA VAL A 53 4.37 -2.74 -16.74
C VAL A 53 4.39 -1.67 -17.83
N ASN A 54 3.34 -0.86 -17.88
CA ASN A 54 3.15 0.14 -18.93
C ASN A 54 3.91 1.44 -18.64
N ASN A 55 4.11 1.75 -17.36
CA ASN A 55 4.79 2.95 -16.92
C ASN A 55 5.41 2.73 -15.54
N VAL A 56 6.52 3.40 -15.28
CA VAL A 56 7.14 3.51 -13.95
C VAL A 56 7.27 4.98 -13.60
N ALA A 57 6.55 5.42 -12.59
CA ALA A 57 6.64 6.77 -12.09
C ALA A 57 7.76 6.85 -11.02
N HIS A 58 8.81 7.62 -11.30
CA HIS A 58 9.95 7.86 -10.38
C HIS A 58 9.59 8.93 -9.34
N VAL A 59 8.71 8.57 -8.41
CA VAL A 59 8.12 9.49 -7.42
C VAL A 59 9.19 10.11 -6.52
N GLY A 60 10.19 9.32 -6.10
CA GLY A 60 11.29 9.79 -5.25
C GLY A 60 12.07 10.92 -5.90
N GLU A 61 12.48 10.74 -7.15
CA GLU A 61 13.24 11.73 -7.92
C GLU A 61 12.41 12.99 -8.18
N MET A 62 11.14 12.84 -8.50
CA MET A 62 10.22 13.96 -8.70
C MET A 62 10.12 14.82 -7.44
N LEU A 63 9.93 14.20 -6.26
CA LEU A 63 9.82 14.91 -5.00
C LEU A 63 11.13 15.57 -4.56
N GLU A 64 12.29 14.92 -4.79
CA GLU A 64 13.60 15.50 -4.51
C GLU A 64 13.85 16.76 -5.36
N ARG A 65 13.55 16.70 -6.66
CA ARG A 65 13.68 17.85 -7.57
C ARG A 65 12.77 19.00 -7.15
N THR A 66 11.50 18.69 -6.90
CA THR A 66 10.50 19.68 -6.47
C THR A 66 10.88 20.31 -5.12
N GLY A 67 11.41 19.53 -4.18
CA GLY A 67 11.88 20.02 -2.88
C GLY A 67 12.99 21.08 -3.04
N LYS A 68 13.95 20.82 -3.93
CA LYS A 68 15.02 21.79 -4.25
C LYS A 68 14.46 23.09 -4.82
N ASP A 69 13.50 23.02 -5.72
CA ASP A 69 12.87 24.18 -6.34
C ASP A 69 12.05 25.01 -5.32
N LEU A 70 11.47 24.37 -4.31
CA LEU A 70 10.71 25.00 -3.23
C LEU A 70 11.58 25.45 -2.04
N GLY A 71 12.89 25.17 -2.05
CA GLY A 71 13.80 25.45 -0.94
C GLY A 71 13.63 24.53 0.27
N ASP A 72 12.92 23.42 0.12
CA ASP A 72 12.78 22.35 1.13
C ASP A 72 13.68 21.17 0.75
N THR A 73 14.75 20.99 1.52
CA THR A 73 15.73 19.89 1.30
C THR A 73 15.42 18.64 2.10
N ARG A 74 14.28 18.58 2.79
CA ARG A 74 13.88 17.39 3.56
C ARG A 74 13.61 16.23 2.61
N GLN A 75 14.35 15.14 2.78
CA GLN A 75 14.16 13.93 2.02
C GLN A 75 12.91 13.18 2.50
N ILE A 76 11.92 13.00 1.60
CA ILE A 76 10.66 12.29 1.90
C ILE A 76 10.85 10.79 1.73
N PHE A 77 11.54 10.37 0.66
CA PHE A 77 11.90 8.98 0.41
C PHE A 77 13.38 8.87 0.07
N LEU A 78 14.03 7.78 0.48
CA LEU A 78 15.35 7.43 -0.03
C LEU A 78 15.26 6.96 -1.49
N LYS A 79 14.26 6.12 -1.80
CA LYS A 79 13.85 5.69 -3.13
C LYS A 79 12.33 5.51 -3.14
N ALA A 80 11.66 5.83 -4.24
CA ALA A 80 10.24 5.56 -4.41
C ALA A 80 9.88 5.50 -5.89
N GLU A 81 9.25 4.39 -6.28
CA GLU A 81 8.71 4.16 -7.63
C GLU A 81 7.29 3.62 -7.54
N ALA A 82 6.49 3.90 -8.57
CA ALA A 82 5.15 3.35 -8.74
C ALA A 82 5.06 2.67 -10.11
N LEU A 83 4.80 1.36 -10.09
CA LEU A 83 4.67 0.53 -11.28
C LEU A 83 3.20 0.47 -11.69
N GLU A 84 2.91 0.91 -12.91
CA GLU A 84 1.56 0.92 -13.49
C GLU A 84 1.41 -0.25 -14.48
N PHE A 85 0.35 -1.02 -14.34
CA PHE A 85 0.04 -2.15 -15.21
C PHE A 85 -1.46 -2.46 -15.25
N CYS A 86 -1.87 -3.32 -16.18
CA CYS A 86 -3.24 -3.81 -16.28
C CYS A 86 -3.27 -5.31 -16.50
N SER A 87 -4.30 -5.97 -15.98
CA SER A 87 -4.67 -7.32 -16.36
C SER A 87 -5.84 -7.26 -17.34
N ALA A 88 -5.64 -7.59 -18.59
CA ALA A 88 -6.70 -7.55 -19.60
C ALA A 88 -7.93 -8.38 -19.19
N VAL A 89 -7.71 -9.55 -18.60
CA VAL A 89 -8.79 -10.46 -18.17
C VAL A 89 -9.55 -9.90 -16.97
N VAL A 90 -8.84 -9.49 -15.91
CA VAL A 90 -9.48 -9.00 -14.68
C VAL A 90 -10.14 -7.64 -14.92
N SER A 91 -9.46 -6.75 -15.66
CA SER A 91 -10.03 -5.43 -16.01
C SER A 91 -11.29 -5.57 -16.88
N ARG A 92 -11.31 -6.51 -17.84
CA ARG A 92 -12.50 -6.77 -18.65
C ARG A 92 -13.68 -7.23 -17.79
N LYS A 93 -13.49 -8.21 -16.92
CA LYS A 93 -14.54 -8.68 -15.99
C LYS A 93 -15.06 -7.56 -15.09
N MET A 94 -14.12 -6.72 -14.58
CA MET A 94 -14.45 -5.61 -13.72
C MET A 94 -15.35 -4.57 -14.42
N MET A 95 -15.03 -4.23 -15.68
CA MET A 95 -15.80 -3.26 -16.48
C MET A 95 -17.08 -3.86 -17.07
N GLU A 96 -17.13 -5.17 -17.35
CA GLU A 96 -18.37 -5.87 -17.72
C GLU A 96 -19.37 -5.90 -16.56
N ALA A 97 -18.88 -5.97 -15.30
CA ALA A 97 -19.74 -5.91 -14.12
C ALA A 97 -20.29 -4.51 -13.86
N ASP A 98 -19.49 -3.47 -14.12
CA ASP A 98 -19.85 -2.05 -14.01
C ASP A 98 -18.80 -1.21 -14.78
N PRO A 99 -19.18 -0.48 -15.84
CA PRO A 99 -18.27 0.36 -16.61
C PRO A 99 -17.56 1.44 -15.77
N ASP A 100 -18.19 1.95 -14.70
CA ASP A 100 -17.61 2.97 -13.82
C ASP A 100 -16.43 2.43 -13.00
N ASN A 101 -16.26 1.11 -12.92
CA ASN A 101 -15.06 0.50 -12.33
C ASN A 101 -13.76 0.82 -13.10
N ILE A 102 -13.85 1.48 -14.26
CA ILE A 102 -12.67 1.97 -15.02
C ILE A 102 -11.74 2.84 -14.15
N VAL A 103 -12.26 3.50 -13.11
CA VAL A 103 -11.49 4.33 -12.18
C VAL A 103 -10.42 3.55 -11.39
N PHE A 104 -10.51 2.22 -11.36
CA PHE A 104 -9.51 1.35 -10.73
C PHE A 104 -8.42 0.88 -11.69
N CYS A 105 -8.43 1.30 -12.97
CA CYS A 105 -7.43 0.98 -13.99
C CYS A 105 -6.71 2.26 -14.44
N PRO A 106 -5.37 2.28 -14.54
CA PRO A 106 -4.44 1.17 -14.32
C PRO A 106 -4.27 0.81 -12.84
N TYR A 107 -3.83 -0.44 -12.60
CA TYR A 107 -3.38 -0.85 -11.26
C TYR A 107 -2.02 -0.25 -10.98
N VAL A 108 -1.77 0.06 -9.71
CA VAL A 108 -0.49 0.64 -9.27
C VAL A 108 0.03 -0.09 -8.05
N ILE A 109 1.28 -0.55 -8.12
CA ILE A 109 2.03 -1.02 -6.95
C ILE A 109 3.19 -0.05 -6.74
N SER A 110 3.26 0.52 -5.54
CA SER A 110 4.34 1.43 -5.12
C SER A 110 5.39 0.67 -4.32
N VAL A 111 6.68 0.88 -4.65
CA VAL A 111 7.83 0.37 -3.89
C VAL A 111 8.60 1.56 -3.37
N TYR A 112 8.86 1.63 -2.07
CA TYR A 112 9.52 2.79 -1.48
C TYR A 112 10.26 2.49 -0.18
N VAL A 113 11.24 3.35 0.12
CA VAL A 113 12.04 3.32 1.36
C VAL A 113 11.94 4.69 2.03
N ALA A 114 11.48 4.72 3.27
CA ALA A 114 11.45 5.92 4.08
C ALA A 114 12.80 6.17 4.75
N PRO A 115 13.24 7.44 4.94
CA PRO A 115 14.54 7.77 5.56
C PRO A 115 14.71 7.21 6.97
N GLU A 116 13.62 7.12 7.75
CA GLU A 116 13.63 6.63 9.12
C GLU A 116 13.89 5.12 9.23
N LYS A 117 13.71 4.39 8.11
CA LYS A 117 13.87 2.93 8.02
C LYS A 117 14.60 2.52 6.75
N PRO A 118 15.90 2.84 6.61
CA PRO A 118 16.64 2.71 5.36
C PRO A 118 16.79 1.27 4.86
N ASN A 119 16.62 0.28 5.73
CA ASN A 119 16.72 -1.15 5.41
C ASN A 119 15.35 -1.84 5.24
N GLU A 120 14.24 -1.08 5.38
CA GLU A 120 12.87 -1.58 5.23
C GLU A 120 12.29 -1.07 3.92
N VAL A 121 12.14 -1.95 2.95
CA VAL A 121 11.41 -1.65 1.71
C VAL A 121 9.93 -1.91 1.94
N ARG A 122 9.11 -0.95 1.58
CA ARG A 122 7.65 -1.04 1.62
C ARG A 122 7.11 -1.23 0.22
N VAL A 123 6.21 -2.18 0.09
CA VAL A 123 5.47 -2.44 -1.16
C VAL A 123 4.00 -2.30 -0.86
N ALA A 124 3.34 -1.39 -1.57
CA ALA A 124 1.98 -1.00 -1.22
C ALA A 124 1.10 -0.80 -2.47
N TYR A 125 -0.19 -0.98 -2.28
CA TYR A 125 -1.18 -0.61 -3.28
C TYR A 125 -2.42 0.02 -2.63
N ARG A 126 -3.16 0.80 -3.41
CA ARG A 126 -4.46 1.32 -3.00
C ARG A 126 -5.51 0.22 -3.14
N LYS A 127 -6.11 -0.16 -2.02
CA LYS A 127 -7.14 -1.19 -1.97
C LYS A 127 -8.40 -0.73 -2.71
N PRO A 128 -8.92 -1.52 -3.67
CA PRO A 128 -10.18 -1.19 -4.31
C PRO A 128 -11.31 -1.13 -3.27
N GLN A 129 -12.12 -0.10 -3.34
CA GLN A 129 -13.33 -0.03 -2.51
C GLN A 129 -14.36 -1.02 -3.04
N ILE A 130 -14.69 -2.03 -2.24
CA ILE A 130 -15.67 -3.06 -2.62
C ILE A 130 -17.09 -2.47 -2.52
N ALA A 131 -17.62 -2.02 -3.65
CA ALA A 131 -18.89 -1.33 -3.74
C ALA A 131 -19.67 -1.71 -5.01
N GLY A 132 -20.88 -1.18 -5.16
CA GLY A 132 -21.74 -1.42 -6.33
C GLY A 132 -22.54 -2.72 -6.26
N SER A 133 -22.92 -3.24 -7.41
CA SER A 133 -23.68 -4.49 -7.53
C SER A 133 -22.90 -5.69 -6.99
N PRO A 134 -23.58 -6.82 -6.66
CA PRO A 134 -22.88 -8.05 -6.27
C PRO A 134 -21.86 -8.54 -7.31
N ALA A 135 -22.07 -8.25 -8.60
CA ALA A 135 -21.11 -8.58 -9.65
C ALA A 135 -19.88 -7.67 -9.59
N SER A 136 -20.07 -6.35 -9.43
CA SER A 136 -19.00 -5.38 -9.24
C SER A 136 -18.17 -5.70 -7.98
N GLN A 137 -18.80 -5.98 -6.87
CA GLN A 137 -18.11 -6.34 -5.61
C GLN A 137 -17.20 -7.58 -5.79
N ARG A 138 -17.67 -8.61 -6.50
CA ARG A 138 -16.84 -9.80 -6.78
C ARG A 138 -15.64 -9.47 -7.65
N ALA A 139 -15.85 -8.66 -8.70
CA ALA A 139 -14.78 -8.26 -9.61
C ALA A 139 -13.73 -7.39 -8.91
N LEU A 140 -14.13 -6.43 -8.08
CA LEU A 140 -13.21 -5.60 -7.28
C LEU A 140 -12.43 -6.41 -6.25
N LYS A 141 -13.04 -7.44 -5.67
CA LYS A 141 -12.34 -8.39 -4.81
C LYS A 141 -11.28 -9.21 -5.57
N GLU A 142 -11.57 -9.62 -6.81
CA GLU A 142 -10.58 -10.28 -7.69
C GLU A 142 -9.37 -9.37 -7.95
N VAL A 143 -9.57 -8.05 -8.09
CA VAL A 143 -8.49 -7.07 -8.20
C VAL A 143 -7.65 -7.00 -6.93
N ASP A 144 -8.27 -6.94 -5.75
CA ASP A 144 -7.56 -6.92 -4.46
C ASP A 144 -6.72 -8.20 -4.27
N GLU A 145 -7.30 -9.37 -4.60
CA GLU A 145 -6.61 -10.66 -4.55
C GLU A 145 -5.43 -10.73 -5.54
N LEU A 146 -5.59 -10.20 -6.75
CA LEU A 146 -4.51 -10.11 -7.75
C LEU A 146 -3.34 -9.28 -7.21
N LEU A 147 -3.61 -8.04 -6.75
CA LEU A 147 -2.57 -7.12 -6.27
C LEU A 147 -1.83 -7.68 -5.05
N SER A 148 -2.57 -8.18 -4.06
CA SER A 148 -1.95 -8.80 -2.88
C SER A 148 -1.17 -10.07 -3.23
N GLY A 149 -1.65 -10.84 -4.22
CA GLY A 149 -0.99 -12.04 -4.70
C GLY A 149 0.35 -11.77 -5.38
N ILE A 150 0.43 -10.72 -6.22
CA ILE A 150 1.68 -10.27 -6.84
C ILE A 150 2.71 -9.91 -5.76
N ILE A 151 2.33 -9.09 -4.80
CA ILE A 151 3.26 -8.64 -3.76
C ILE A 151 3.74 -9.81 -2.87
N LYS A 152 2.82 -10.70 -2.48
CA LYS A 152 3.19 -11.88 -1.68
C LYS A 152 4.15 -12.81 -2.41
N GLU A 153 4.06 -12.90 -3.73
CA GLU A 153 5.01 -13.67 -4.54
C GLU A 153 6.37 -12.99 -4.62
N ALA A 154 6.39 -11.70 -4.91
CA ALA A 154 7.62 -10.91 -4.99
C ALA A 154 8.41 -10.88 -3.67
N LEU A 155 7.75 -11.05 -2.53
CA LEU A 155 8.37 -10.96 -1.20
C LEU A 155 8.69 -12.33 -0.57
N LYS A 156 8.59 -13.43 -1.29
CA LYS A 156 9.04 -14.74 -0.80
C LYS A 156 10.55 -14.80 -0.71
#